data_e9c1abdc0adf55565d06ae33d1340508
#
_entry.id   e9c1abdc0adf55565d06ae33d1340508
#
_cell.length_a   1.000
_cell.length_b   1.000
_cell.length_c   1.000
_cell.angle_alpha   90.00
_cell.angle_beta   90.00
_cell.angle_gamma   90.00
#
_symmetry.space_group_name_H-M   'P 1'
#
loop_
_entity.id
_entity.type
_entity.pdbx_description
1 polymer ?
#
loop_
_entity_poly.entity_id
_entity_poly.type
_entity_poly.pdbx_seq_one_letter_code
_entity_poly.pdbx_strand_id
1 'polypeptide(L)'
;MYPETMANDNPDLAASPPPLLGVRRTLHGRLGQAAFCVALFLAVFSHREAEAADKLRIAVQKTGTFAWELAIMRARGLDKQARLDIEITELASPEATKIALLGGAADIILSDWLWVARQRNLGGRLVFVPYSTALGAVLVEAASPITDLAGLKGKKIAVAGGPLDKSWLLLQAFARESHFDIASEANVVYGAPALLYQKATNGEADATLNYWNFCVALEARGFRRLIGMDEVERRLGAKGPVAMVGYVFDEGFARSHADALARFLKIAAEARDILAHSDADWENIDRKIGIGDKIQLALYRQSYSDGIPRRPVEEEVADARVLYRALAKMGGPDLTGPAKELDEETYYKGTVALAPRAH
;
A
#
# COMPACT_ATOMS: atom_id res chain seq x y z
N MET A 1 4.26 -69.78 29.58
CA MET A 1 5.07 -71.02 29.65
C MET A 1 6.39 -70.62 30.28
N TYR A 2 6.50 -70.90 31.57
CA TYR A 2 7.74 -70.97 32.44
C TYR A 2 8.42 -72.29 32.10
N PRO A 3 9.67 -72.55 32.49
CA PRO A 3 10.30 -72.31 33.76
C PRO A 3 11.79 -71.85 33.74
N GLU A 4 12.31 -71.25 34.83
CA GLU A 4 13.09 -71.84 35.94
C GLU A 4 14.51 -72.29 35.55
N THR A 5 15.56 -72.10 36.28
CA THR A 5 15.96 -72.03 37.69
C THR A 5 17.47 -71.89 37.76
N MET A 6 18.00 -71.46 38.82
CA MET A 6 18.75 -71.71 40.01
C MET A 6 20.21 -71.22 39.96
N ALA A 7 20.62 -70.36 40.86
CA ALA A 7 21.18 -70.54 42.18
C ALA A 7 22.59 -71.23 42.22
N ASN A 8 23.61 -70.67 42.80
CA ASN A 8 24.11 -70.97 44.07
C ASN A 8 25.50 -70.32 44.40
N ASP A 9 25.56 -69.74 45.51
CA ASP A 9 26.44 -69.88 46.65
C ASP A 9 27.86 -69.29 46.67
N ASN A 10 28.01 -68.52 47.71
CA ASN A 10 29.06 -68.02 48.58
C ASN A 10 30.01 -69.16 49.05
N PRO A 11 31.13 -68.97 49.83
CA PRO A 11 31.61 -67.79 50.60
C PRO A 11 33.15 -67.61 50.61
N ASP A 12 33.62 -66.62 51.27
CA ASP A 12 34.59 -66.57 52.42
C ASP A 12 35.58 -65.38 52.40
N LEU A 13 35.40 -64.56 53.38
CA LEU A 13 36.32 -64.03 54.40
C LEU A 13 37.81 -63.76 54.02
N ALA A 14 38.21 -62.49 54.16
CA ALA A 14 39.34 -62.11 55.05
C ALA A 14 39.39 -60.57 55.23
N ALA A 15 39.48 -60.21 56.50
CA ALA A 15 39.63 -58.86 57.05
C ALA A 15 41.08 -58.40 57.05
N SER A 16 41.32 -57.05 56.92
CA SER A 16 42.26 -56.26 57.78
C SER A 16 42.81 -55.03 57.03
N PRO A 17 43.48 -54.07 57.65
CA PRO A 17 42.91 -52.96 58.43
C PRO A 17 43.20 -51.57 57.73
N PRO A 18 42.87 -50.46 58.33
CA PRO A 18 42.87 -49.15 57.63
C PRO A 18 44.23 -48.44 57.69
N PRO A 19 44.55 -47.54 56.80
CA PRO A 19 45.51 -46.47 57.04
C PRO A 19 44.90 -45.06 56.92
N LEU A 20 45.11 -44.32 57.91
CA LEU A 20 45.49 -42.90 58.09
C LEU A 20 44.96 -41.86 57.11
N LEU A 21 44.29 -40.92 57.75
CA LEU A 21 43.92 -39.63 57.27
C LEU A 21 45.07 -38.86 56.57
N GLY A 22 44.81 -38.44 55.35
CA GLY A 22 45.54 -37.39 54.62
C GLY A 22 44.58 -36.33 54.17
N VAL A 23 44.48 -35.24 54.89
CA VAL A 23 43.73 -34.05 54.53
C VAL A 23 44.46 -33.35 53.38
N ARG A 24 44.03 -33.57 52.12
CA ARG A 24 44.35 -32.69 51.06
C ARG A 24 43.13 -31.75 50.80
N ARG A 25 43.24 -30.52 51.29
CA ARG A 25 42.34 -29.41 50.92
C ARG A 25 42.52 -29.13 49.41
N THR A 26 41.57 -29.57 48.64
CA THR A 26 41.52 -29.22 47.19
C THR A 26 40.94 -27.84 47.04
N LEU A 27 41.82 -26.93 46.63
CA LEU A 27 41.55 -25.49 46.26
C LEU A 27 40.74 -25.36 44.97
N HIS A 28 40.12 -26.41 44.42
CA HIS A 28 39.46 -26.43 43.12
C HIS A 28 37.95 -26.13 43.15
N GLY A 29 37.36 -26.06 44.36
CA GLY A 29 35.90 -25.83 44.48
C GLY A 29 35.42 -24.40 44.23
N ARG A 30 36.31 -23.38 44.43
CA ARG A 30 35.89 -21.98 44.34
C ARG A 30 36.00 -21.37 42.94
N LEU A 31 36.91 -21.87 42.09
CA LEU A 31 37.00 -21.44 40.69
C LEU A 31 35.85 -22.01 39.82
N GLY A 32 35.41 -23.23 40.10
CA GLY A 32 34.28 -23.83 39.38
C GLY A 32 32.95 -23.17 39.66
N GLN A 33 32.70 -22.73 40.89
CA GLN A 33 31.48 -22.02 41.28
C GLN A 33 31.44 -20.58 40.69
N ALA A 34 32.59 -19.89 40.66
CA ALA A 34 32.64 -18.56 40.02
C ALA A 34 32.44 -18.63 38.52
N ALA A 35 33.02 -19.61 37.81
CA ALA A 35 32.82 -19.82 36.38
C ALA A 35 31.38 -20.22 36.05
N PHE A 36 30.72 -21.03 36.87
CA PHE A 36 29.32 -21.41 36.69
C PHE A 36 28.36 -20.25 36.92
N CYS A 37 28.60 -19.39 37.91
CA CYS A 37 27.81 -18.17 38.14
C CYS A 37 27.98 -17.15 37.03
N VAL A 38 29.18 -16.97 36.47
CA VAL A 38 29.41 -16.08 35.33
C VAL A 38 28.76 -16.62 34.05
N ALA A 39 28.81 -17.92 33.80
CA ALA A 39 28.11 -18.54 32.66
C ALA A 39 26.59 -18.44 32.80
N LEU A 40 26.05 -18.62 34.02
CA LEU A 40 24.61 -18.42 34.27
C LEU A 40 24.18 -16.96 34.15
N PHE A 41 25.03 -16.02 34.55
CA PHE A 41 24.79 -14.57 34.41
C PHE A 41 24.85 -14.14 32.94
N LEU A 42 25.76 -14.66 32.13
CA LEU A 42 25.83 -14.44 30.71
C LEU A 42 24.66 -15.11 29.95
N ALA A 43 24.16 -16.24 30.40
CA ALA A 43 22.99 -16.89 29.81
C ALA A 43 21.67 -16.12 30.08
N VAL A 44 21.56 -15.46 31.25
CA VAL A 44 20.38 -14.63 31.59
C VAL A 44 20.36 -13.31 30.80
N PHE A 45 21.52 -12.77 30.44
CA PHE A 45 21.58 -11.55 29.60
C PHE A 45 21.49 -11.83 28.09
N SER A 46 21.56 -13.10 27.66
CA SER A 46 21.46 -13.46 26.23
C SER A 46 20.03 -13.75 25.78
N HIS A 47 19.04 -13.71 26.65
CA HIS A 47 17.63 -13.68 26.24
C HIS A 47 17.25 -12.23 25.89
N ARG A 48 17.83 -11.68 24.82
CA ARG A 48 17.07 -10.74 24.02
C ARG A 48 15.87 -11.55 23.52
N GLU A 49 14.75 -11.40 24.19
CA GLU A 49 13.48 -11.79 23.58
C GLU A 49 13.52 -11.26 22.17
N ALA A 50 13.49 -12.15 21.19
CA ALA A 50 13.27 -11.73 19.82
C ALA A 50 11.87 -11.11 19.84
N GLU A 51 11.84 -9.78 19.99
CA GLU A 51 10.60 -9.01 19.99
C GLU A 51 9.83 -9.44 18.73
N ALA A 52 8.66 -10.02 18.95
CA ALA A 52 7.86 -10.56 17.87
C ALA A 52 7.61 -9.44 16.84
N ALA A 53 7.70 -9.78 15.56
CA ALA A 53 7.42 -8.82 14.51
C ALA A 53 5.98 -8.33 14.62
N ASP A 54 5.78 -7.01 14.50
CA ASP A 54 4.44 -6.43 14.50
C ASP A 54 3.69 -6.82 13.24
N LYS A 55 2.50 -7.35 13.42
CA LYS A 55 1.64 -7.79 12.33
C LYS A 55 0.87 -6.63 11.73
N LEU A 56 0.95 -6.50 10.40
CA LEU A 56 0.18 -5.54 9.62
C LEU A 56 -0.60 -6.26 8.52
N ARG A 57 -1.92 -6.09 8.50
CA ARG A 57 -2.79 -6.66 7.47
C ARG A 57 -3.04 -5.62 6.39
N ILE A 58 -2.59 -5.89 5.18
CA ILE A 58 -2.70 -4.96 4.05
C ILE A 58 -3.57 -5.57 2.97
N ALA A 59 -4.65 -4.89 2.59
CA ALA A 59 -5.42 -5.28 1.42
C ALA A 59 -5.05 -4.44 0.21
N VAL A 60 -4.73 -5.10 -0.90
CA VAL A 60 -4.30 -4.48 -2.14
C VAL A 60 -5.19 -4.90 -3.31
N GLN A 61 -5.34 -4.01 -4.27
CA GLN A 61 -5.87 -4.40 -5.56
C GLN A 61 -4.82 -5.23 -6.32
N LYS A 62 -5.18 -6.44 -6.76
CA LYS A 62 -4.27 -7.38 -7.43
C LYS A 62 -3.49 -6.77 -8.60
N THR A 63 -4.13 -5.88 -9.36
CA THR A 63 -3.54 -5.17 -10.50
C THR A 63 -3.08 -3.76 -10.17
N GLY A 64 -3.06 -3.40 -8.88
CA GLY A 64 -2.66 -2.08 -8.40
C GLY A 64 -1.17 -1.96 -8.15
N THR A 65 -0.67 -0.73 -8.22
CA THR A 65 0.76 -0.42 -8.11
C THR A 65 1.32 -0.58 -6.69
N PHE A 66 0.48 -0.57 -5.67
CA PHE A 66 0.90 -0.88 -4.30
C PHE A 66 1.41 -2.31 -4.15
N ALA A 67 0.88 -3.25 -4.93
CA ALA A 67 1.40 -4.61 -4.95
C ALA A 67 2.86 -4.69 -5.45
N TRP A 68 3.30 -3.74 -6.26
CA TRP A 68 4.70 -3.63 -6.69
C TRP A 68 5.61 -3.18 -5.55
N GLU A 69 5.20 -2.15 -4.81
CA GLU A 69 5.91 -1.65 -3.64
C GLU A 69 6.09 -2.73 -2.57
N LEU A 70 5.01 -3.45 -2.24
CA LEU A 70 5.07 -4.57 -1.30
C LEU A 70 5.95 -5.72 -1.80
N ALA A 71 5.98 -5.95 -3.12
CA ALA A 71 6.89 -6.94 -3.71
C ALA A 71 8.36 -6.54 -3.54
N ILE A 72 8.69 -5.24 -3.70
CA ILE A 72 10.03 -4.71 -3.46
C ILE A 72 10.39 -4.79 -1.97
N MET A 73 9.49 -4.41 -1.07
CA MET A 73 9.72 -4.55 0.37
C MET A 73 10.13 -5.99 0.73
N ARG A 74 9.43 -6.99 0.20
CA ARG A 74 9.77 -8.41 0.41
C ARG A 74 11.07 -8.81 -0.26
N ALA A 75 11.26 -8.46 -1.53
CA ALA A 75 12.45 -8.85 -2.29
C ALA A 75 13.73 -8.29 -1.68
N ARG A 76 13.67 -7.10 -1.12
CA ARG A 76 14.78 -6.42 -0.45
C ARG A 76 14.86 -6.70 1.06
N GLY A 77 13.88 -7.44 1.63
CA GLY A 77 13.81 -7.78 3.05
C GLY A 77 13.59 -6.58 3.96
N LEU A 78 12.99 -5.49 3.44
CA LEU A 78 12.74 -4.26 4.20
C LEU A 78 11.73 -4.50 5.33
N ASP A 79 10.74 -5.34 5.09
CA ASP A 79 9.74 -5.79 6.07
C ASP A 79 10.42 -6.46 7.28
N LYS A 80 11.34 -7.39 7.04
CA LYS A 80 12.11 -8.09 8.09
C LYS A 80 13.03 -7.14 8.85
N GLN A 81 13.74 -6.26 8.12
CA GLN A 81 14.61 -5.26 8.74
C GLN A 81 13.81 -4.29 9.63
N ALA A 82 12.60 -3.95 9.20
CA ALA A 82 11.67 -3.15 9.97
C ALA A 82 10.94 -3.93 11.09
N ARG A 83 11.18 -5.24 11.26
CA ARG A 83 10.46 -6.12 12.18
C ARG A 83 8.95 -6.05 11.99
N LEU A 84 8.51 -6.11 10.74
CA LEU A 84 7.09 -6.15 10.37
C LEU A 84 6.76 -7.49 9.74
N ASP A 85 5.66 -8.08 10.18
CA ASP A 85 5.01 -9.23 9.54
C ASP A 85 3.83 -8.71 8.70
N ILE A 86 4.09 -8.51 7.40
CA ILE A 86 3.10 -7.93 6.49
C ILE A 86 2.28 -9.05 5.83
N GLU A 87 1.02 -9.19 6.26
CA GLU A 87 0.04 -10.04 5.60
C GLU A 87 -0.65 -9.29 4.46
N ILE A 88 -0.59 -9.84 3.25
CA ILE A 88 -1.16 -9.21 2.05
C ILE A 88 -2.37 -10.00 1.59
N THR A 89 -3.51 -9.33 1.46
CA THR A 89 -4.73 -9.85 0.83
C THR A 89 -4.93 -9.15 -0.52
N GLU A 90 -4.84 -9.91 -1.61
CA GLU A 90 -5.10 -9.40 -2.96
C GLU A 90 -6.59 -9.48 -3.29
N LEU A 91 -7.18 -8.36 -3.68
CA LEU A 91 -8.60 -8.21 -4.00
C LEU A 91 -8.79 -7.70 -5.44
N ALA A 92 -9.97 -7.92 -5.99
CA ALA A 92 -10.25 -7.65 -7.40
C ALA A 92 -10.46 -6.15 -7.72
N SER A 93 -10.95 -5.36 -6.75
CA SER A 93 -11.32 -3.96 -6.99
C SER A 93 -10.97 -3.04 -5.80
N PRO A 94 -10.90 -1.73 -6.03
CA PRO A 94 -10.74 -0.74 -4.96
C PRO A 94 -11.87 -0.79 -3.93
N GLU A 95 -13.10 -1.06 -4.37
CA GLU A 95 -14.27 -1.16 -3.48
C GLU A 95 -14.11 -2.34 -2.51
N ALA A 96 -13.58 -3.47 -2.98
CA ALA A 96 -13.31 -4.62 -2.14
C ALA A 96 -12.25 -4.31 -1.06
N THR A 97 -11.22 -3.51 -1.37
CA THR A 97 -10.23 -3.08 -0.37
C THR A 97 -10.84 -2.15 0.67
N LYS A 98 -11.72 -1.23 0.26
CA LYS A 98 -12.47 -0.35 1.17
C LYS A 98 -13.37 -1.16 2.14
N ILE A 99 -14.06 -2.18 1.62
CA ILE A 99 -14.88 -3.09 2.45
C ILE A 99 -14.00 -3.85 3.44
N ALA A 100 -12.83 -4.35 3.03
CA ALA A 100 -11.91 -5.05 3.90
C ALA A 100 -11.41 -4.17 5.05
N LEU A 101 -11.09 -2.89 4.78
CA LEU A 101 -10.70 -1.93 5.83
C LEU A 101 -11.86 -1.65 6.79
N LEU A 102 -13.04 -1.30 6.28
CA LEU A 102 -14.20 -0.98 7.11
C LEU A 102 -14.68 -2.18 7.93
N GLY A 103 -14.53 -3.39 7.40
CA GLY A 103 -14.85 -4.65 8.08
C GLY A 103 -13.77 -5.14 9.04
N GLY A 104 -12.65 -4.41 9.19
CA GLY A 104 -11.55 -4.80 10.07
C GLY A 104 -10.75 -6.01 9.59
N ALA A 105 -10.88 -6.41 8.33
CA ALA A 105 -10.08 -7.47 7.71
C ALA A 105 -8.70 -6.97 7.21
N ALA A 106 -8.52 -5.66 7.09
CA ALA A 106 -7.26 -5.01 6.78
C ALA A 106 -7.03 -3.81 7.70
N ASP A 107 -5.76 -3.50 7.95
CA ASP A 107 -5.33 -2.34 8.74
C ASP A 107 -4.96 -1.16 7.85
N ILE A 108 -4.40 -1.44 6.67
CA ILE A 108 -3.95 -0.44 5.70
C ILE A 108 -4.42 -0.83 4.30
N ILE A 109 -4.89 0.15 3.53
CA ILE A 109 -5.20 0.03 2.10
C ILE A 109 -4.65 1.24 1.34
N LEU A 110 -4.66 1.20 0.00
CA LEU A 110 -4.64 2.41 -0.81
C LEU A 110 -6.06 2.83 -1.17
N SER A 111 -6.34 4.11 -0.95
CA SER A 111 -7.57 4.75 -1.43
C SER A 111 -7.35 6.24 -1.66
N ASP A 112 -8.40 6.97 -1.94
CA ASP A 112 -8.35 8.41 -2.20
C ASP A 112 -8.83 9.21 -0.98
N TRP A 113 -8.29 10.43 -0.84
CA TRP A 113 -8.66 11.31 0.26
C TRP A 113 -10.11 11.82 0.17
N LEU A 114 -10.74 11.83 -1.03
CA LEU A 114 -12.16 12.17 -1.18
C LEU A 114 -13.04 11.15 -0.45
N TRP A 115 -12.74 9.87 -0.63
CA TRP A 115 -13.44 8.81 0.09
C TRP A 115 -13.20 8.91 1.60
N VAL A 116 -11.94 9.20 2.03
CA VAL A 116 -11.63 9.42 3.46
C VAL A 116 -12.42 10.57 4.03
N ALA A 117 -12.42 11.74 3.37
CA ALA A 117 -13.19 12.91 3.80
C ALA A 117 -14.68 12.59 3.90
N ARG A 118 -15.24 11.88 2.92
CA ARG A 118 -16.63 11.43 2.95
C ARG A 118 -16.93 10.50 4.14
N GLN A 119 -16.03 9.54 4.44
CA GLN A 119 -16.20 8.67 5.61
C GLN A 119 -16.14 9.47 6.91
N ARG A 120 -15.23 10.44 7.01
CA ARG A 120 -15.14 11.33 8.17
C ARG A 120 -16.41 12.16 8.35
N ASN A 121 -16.97 12.70 7.28
CA ASN A 121 -18.22 13.43 7.31
C ASN A 121 -19.43 12.57 7.73
N LEU A 122 -19.30 11.26 7.66
CA LEU A 122 -20.28 10.28 8.15
C LEU A 122 -19.95 9.75 9.56
N GLY A 123 -18.97 10.36 10.25
CA GLY A 123 -18.55 9.99 11.62
C GLY A 123 -17.43 8.94 11.69
N GLY A 124 -16.88 8.52 10.56
CA GLY A 124 -15.70 7.65 10.51
C GLY A 124 -14.41 8.37 10.95
N ARG A 125 -13.37 7.60 11.28
CA ARG A 125 -12.08 8.12 11.74
C ARG A 125 -10.91 7.69 10.85
N LEU A 126 -11.16 7.57 9.56
CA LEU A 126 -10.10 7.26 8.61
C LEU A 126 -9.20 8.46 8.40
N VAL A 127 -7.92 8.18 8.16
CA VAL A 127 -6.90 9.18 7.82
C VAL A 127 -6.10 8.75 6.60
N PHE A 128 -5.50 9.74 5.93
CA PHE A 128 -4.83 9.60 4.66
C PHE A 128 -3.37 10.06 4.73
N VAL A 129 -2.47 9.28 4.13
CA VAL A 129 -1.06 9.65 3.92
C VAL A 129 -0.78 9.63 2.42
N PRO A 130 -0.27 10.72 1.82
CA PRO A 130 0.01 10.79 0.39
C PRO A 130 0.90 9.65 -0.12
N TYR A 131 0.48 9.01 -1.23
CA TYR A 131 1.23 7.94 -1.91
C TYR A 131 1.58 8.32 -3.34
N SER A 132 0.60 8.79 -4.14
CA SER A 132 0.81 9.04 -5.56
C SER A 132 -0.07 10.17 -6.09
N THR A 133 0.55 11.04 -6.90
CA THR A 133 -0.12 12.04 -7.73
C THR A 133 -0.49 11.48 -9.10
N ALA A 134 -0.01 10.28 -9.46
CA ALA A 134 -0.31 9.67 -10.75
C ALA A 134 -1.78 9.28 -10.81
N LEU A 135 -2.52 10.01 -11.61
CA LEU A 135 -3.90 9.72 -11.98
C LEU A 135 -3.96 9.12 -13.39
N GLY A 136 -5.15 8.76 -13.80
CA GLY A 136 -5.37 8.29 -15.15
C GLY A 136 -5.71 9.39 -16.14
N ALA A 137 -6.37 8.97 -17.20
CA ALA A 137 -6.80 9.83 -18.28
C ALA A 137 -8.06 9.27 -18.94
N VAL A 138 -8.78 10.11 -19.65
CA VAL A 138 -9.72 9.66 -20.67
C VAL A 138 -8.92 9.36 -21.94
N LEU A 139 -9.05 8.13 -22.42
CA LEU A 139 -8.42 7.68 -23.67
C LEU A 139 -9.47 7.27 -24.70
N VAL A 140 -9.10 7.46 -25.94
CA VAL A 140 -9.83 7.01 -27.13
C VAL A 140 -8.84 6.32 -28.08
N GLU A 141 -9.32 5.48 -29.00
CA GLU A 141 -8.49 4.95 -30.07
C GLU A 141 -7.88 6.08 -30.91
N ALA A 142 -6.69 5.89 -31.47
CA ALA A 142 -6.01 6.93 -32.26
C ALA A 142 -6.86 7.43 -33.42
N ALA A 143 -7.59 6.54 -34.09
CA ALA A 143 -8.47 6.86 -35.22
C ALA A 143 -9.84 7.41 -34.79
N SER A 144 -10.13 7.51 -33.49
CA SER A 144 -11.44 8.04 -33.03
C SER A 144 -11.63 9.48 -33.43
N PRO A 145 -12.84 9.85 -33.93
CA PRO A 145 -13.18 11.24 -34.28
C PRO A 145 -13.41 12.12 -33.02
N ILE A 146 -13.40 11.54 -31.81
CA ILE A 146 -13.64 12.28 -30.57
C ILE A 146 -12.37 13.06 -30.22
N THR A 147 -12.44 14.38 -30.24
CA THR A 147 -11.31 15.30 -30.02
C THR A 147 -11.39 16.08 -28.71
N ASP A 148 -12.56 16.08 -28.05
CA ASP A 148 -12.83 16.77 -26.80
C ASP A 148 -13.92 16.06 -26.00
N LEU A 149 -14.23 16.58 -24.80
CA LEU A 149 -15.24 15.97 -23.93
C LEU A 149 -16.66 16.05 -24.50
N ALA A 150 -16.98 17.09 -25.26
CA ALA A 150 -18.30 17.24 -25.87
C ALA A 150 -18.59 16.14 -26.91
N GLY A 151 -17.53 15.66 -27.57
CA GLY A 151 -17.59 14.50 -28.47
C GLY A 151 -17.97 13.19 -27.81
N LEU A 152 -17.99 13.13 -26.45
CA LEU A 152 -18.45 11.98 -25.71
C LEU A 152 -19.97 11.88 -25.54
N LYS A 153 -20.71 12.89 -25.97
CA LYS A 153 -22.18 12.88 -25.93
C LYS A 153 -22.76 11.71 -26.71
N GLY A 154 -23.59 10.89 -26.02
CA GLY A 154 -24.17 9.67 -26.57
C GLY A 154 -23.18 8.51 -26.76
N LYS A 155 -21.89 8.70 -26.44
CA LYS A 155 -20.85 7.70 -26.55
C LYS A 155 -20.77 6.79 -25.35
N LYS A 156 -20.25 5.58 -25.54
CA LYS A 156 -20.05 4.62 -24.48
C LYS A 156 -18.70 4.86 -23.80
N ILE A 157 -18.73 5.22 -22.53
CA ILE A 157 -17.53 5.47 -21.73
C ILE A 157 -17.37 4.37 -20.68
N ALA A 158 -16.23 3.68 -20.70
CA ALA A 158 -15.82 2.73 -19.68
C ALA A 158 -15.07 3.48 -18.58
N VAL A 159 -15.63 3.51 -17.34
CA VAL A 159 -15.09 4.27 -16.21
C VAL A 159 -14.59 3.30 -15.13
N ALA A 160 -13.28 3.30 -14.88
CA ALA A 160 -12.64 2.48 -13.86
C ALA A 160 -13.09 2.86 -12.44
N GLY A 161 -13.35 1.86 -11.61
CA GLY A 161 -13.94 2.03 -10.29
C GLY A 161 -15.46 2.09 -10.36
N GLY A 162 -16.05 2.92 -9.54
CA GLY A 162 -17.50 3.09 -9.45
C GLY A 162 -17.93 4.54 -9.69
N PRO A 163 -19.22 4.85 -9.52
CA PRO A 163 -19.76 6.20 -9.70
C PRO A 163 -19.16 7.23 -8.73
N LEU A 164 -18.49 6.79 -7.66
CA LEU A 164 -17.78 7.63 -6.69
C LEU A 164 -16.25 7.53 -6.81
N ASP A 165 -15.73 7.03 -7.94
CA ASP A 165 -14.29 7.09 -8.19
C ASP A 165 -13.81 8.53 -8.34
N LYS A 166 -12.66 8.83 -7.73
CA LYS A 166 -12.07 10.19 -7.68
C LYS A 166 -11.91 10.82 -9.06
N SER A 167 -11.38 10.06 -10.03
CA SER A 167 -11.13 10.57 -11.38
C SER A 167 -12.45 10.87 -12.11
N TRP A 168 -13.45 10.02 -11.89
CA TRP A 168 -14.78 10.24 -12.47
C TRP A 168 -15.46 11.47 -11.87
N LEU A 169 -15.36 11.66 -10.54
CA LEU A 169 -15.91 12.84 -9.87
C LEU A 169 -15.26 14.14 -10.37
N LEU A 170 -13.91 14.16 -10.48
CA LEU A 170 -13.17 15.29 -11.03
C LEU A 170 -13.57 15.59 -12.48
N LEU A 171 -13.67 14.54 -13.31
CA LEU A 171 -14.09 14.70 -14.72
C LEU A 171 -15.50 15.26 -14.84
N GLN A 172 -16.45 14.80 -14.03
CA GLN A 172 -17.80 15.35 -13.98
C GLN A 172 -17.79 16.84 -13.59
N ALA A 173 -16.98 17.22 -12.58
CA ALA A 173 -16.85 18.61 -12.15
C ALA A 173 -16.39 19.48 -13.30
N PHE A 174 -15.33 19.07 -13.97
CA PHE A 174 -14.77 19.79 -15.10
C PHE A 174 -15.74 19.87 -16.31
N ALA A 175 -16.39 18.76 -16.66
CA ALA A 175 -17.35 18.75 -17.76
C ALA A 175 -18.51 19.71 -17.54
N ARG A 176 -19.00 19.83 -16.30
CA ARG A 176 -20.09 20.76 -15.95
C ARG A 176 -19.71 22.24 -16.06
N GLU A 177 -18.42 22.61 -15.91
CA GLU A 177 -17.95 23.97 -16.20
C GLU A 177 -18.18 24.36 -17.66
N SER A 178 -18.19 23.37 -18.55
CA SER A 178 -18.50 23.52 -19.97
C SER A 178 -19.98 23.25 -20.32
N HIS A 179 -20.87 23.25 -19.31
CA HIS A 179 -22.30 22.95 -19.45
C HIS A 179 -22.60 21.56 -20.05
N PHE A 180 -21.68 20.59 -19.84
CA PHE A 180 -21.83 19.22 -20.30
C PHE A 180 -21.98 18.30 -19.08
N ASP A 181 -23.16 17.68 -18.87
CA ASP A 181 -23.35 16.66 -17.85
C ASP A 181 -23.01 15.29 -18.41
N ILE A 182 -21.71 14.97 -18.39
CA ILE A 182 -21.17 13.71 -18.91
C ILE A 182 -21.82 12.47 -18.29
N ALA A 183 -22.30 12.55 -17.05
CA ALA A 183 -22.92 11.43 -16.36
C ALA A 183 -24.30 11.06 -16.94
N SER A 184 -25.07 12.05 -17.40
CA SER A 184 -26.39 11.85 -17.99
C SER A 184 -26.38 11.84 -19.52
N GLU A 185 -25.40 12.51 -20.14
CA GLU A 185 -25.36 12.70 -21.60
C GLU A 185 -24.47 11.63 -22.30
N ALA A 186 -23.68 10.84 -21.57
CA ALA A 186 -22.94 9.70 -22.12
C ALA A 186 -23.48 8.37 -21.59
N ASN A 187 -23.16 7.26 -22.26
CA ASN A 187 -23.51 5.90 -21.83
C ASN A 187 -22.38 5.35 -20.95
N VAL A 188 -22.48 5.56 -19.64
CA VAL A 188 -21.40 5.21 -18.70
C VAL A 188 -21.48 3.75 -18.25
N VAL A 189 -20.36 3.03 -18.30
CA VAL A 189 -20.20 1.67 -17.80
C VAL A 189 -19.09 1.64 -16.75
N TYR A 190 -19.41 1.25 -15.52
CA TYR A 190 -18.44 1.13 -14.43
C TYR A 190 -17.90 -0.30 -14.31
N GLY A 191 -16.66 -0.44 -13.85
CA GLY A 191 -16.08 -1.74 -13.60
C GLY A 191 -14.66 -1.70 -13.06
N ALA A 192 -14.12 -2.89 -12.76
CA ALA A 192 -12.74 -3.03 -12.35
C ALA A 192 -11.79 -2.57 -13.48
N PRO A 193 -10.68 -1.86 -13.18
CA PRO A 193 -9.79 -1.26 -14.18
C PRO A 193 -9.30 -2.25 -15.24
N ALA A 194 -8.90 -3.46 -14.82
CA ALA A 194 -8.44 -4.50 -15.76
C ALA A 194 -9.54 -4.98 -16.72
N LEU A 195 -10.78 -5.10 -16.24
CA LEU A 195 -11.93 -5.46 -17.09
C LEU A 195 -12.19 -4.37 -18.13
N LEU A 196 -12.15 -3.10 -17.72
CA LEU A 196 -12.41 -1.98 -18.62
C LEU A 196 -11.27 -1.75 -19.61
N TYR A 197 -10.02 -2.06 -19.23
CA TYR A 197 -8.93 -2.14 -20.18
C TYR A 197 -9.23 -3.16 -21.30
N GLN A 198 -9.68 -4.37 -20.95
CA GLN A 198 -10.06 -5.39 -21.96
C GLN A 198 -11.22 -4.89 -22.82
N LYS A 199 -12.24 -4.28 -22.24
CA LYS A 199 -13.37 -3.73 -23.00
C LYS A 199 -12.93 -2.66 -24.00
N ALA A 200 -12.04 -1.77 -23.60
CA ALA A 200 -11.49 -0.75 -24.49
C ALA A 200 -10.70 -1.38 -25.64
N THR A 201 -9.79 -2.32 -25.34
CA THR A 201 -8.98 -2.99 -26.36
C THR A 201 -9.79 -3.89 -27.31
N ASN A 202 -10.96 -4.34 -26.90
CA ASN A 202 -11.91 -5.10 -27.75
C ASN A 202 -12.84 -4.20 -28.56
N GLY A 203 -12.73 -2.86 -28.49
CA GLY A 203 -13.65 -1.94 -29.16
C GLY A 203 -15.06 -1.91 -28.56
N GLU A 204 -15.23 -2.38 -27.32
CA GLU A 204 -16.54 -2.40 -26.65
C GLU A 204 -16.92 -1.06 -26.02
N ALA A 205 -16.03 -0.06 -26.04
CA ALA A 205 -16.26 1.30 -25.55
C ALA A 205 -15.62 2.32 -26.50
N ASP A 206 -16.30 3.46 -26.72
CA ASP A 206 -15.80 4.58 -27.54
C ASP A 206 -14.66 5.35 -26.84
N ALA A 207 -14.69 5.36 -25.49
CA ALA A 207 -13.69 5.98 -24.63
C ALA A 207 -13.54 5.20 -23.33
N THR A 208 -12.41 5.38 -22.66
CA THR A 208 -12.20 4.83 -21.30
C THR A 208 -11.53 5.85 -20.41
N LEU A 209 -12.05 6.03 -19.19
CA LEU A 209 -11.36 6.66 -18.07
C LEU A 209 -10.76 5.56 -17.23
N ASN A 210 -9.44 5.43 -17.23
CA ASN A 210 -8.77 4.35 -16.52
C ASN A 210 -7.60 4.90 -15.68
N TYR A 211 -7.05 4.08 -14.80
CA TYR A 211 -5.91 4.45 -13.95
C TYR A 211 -4.62 4.51 -14.77
N TRP A 212 -3.67 5.29 -14.31
CA TRP A 212 -2.44 5.63 -15.03
C TRP A 212 -1.70 4.42 -15.62
N ASN A 213 -1.59 3.33 -14.86
CA ASN A 213 -0.92 2.12 -15.31
C ASN A 213 -1.63 1.43 -16.49
N PHE A 214 -2.95 1.47 -16.52
CA PHE A 214 -3.73 0.99 -17.68
C PHE A 214 -3.69 1.99 -18.84
N CYS A 215 -3.56 3.29 -18.55
CA CYS A 215 -3.37 4.31 -19.60
C CYS A 215 -2.05 4.06 -20.36
N VAL A 216 -0.94 3.81 -19.66
CA VAL A 216 0.33 3.43 -20.29
C VAL A 216 0.18 2.20 -21.19
N ALA A 217 -0.55 1.16 -20.73
CA ALA A 217 -0.80 -0.03 -21.53
C ALA A 217 -1.68 0.22 -22.76
N LEU A 218 -2.66 1.11 -22.66
CA LEU A 218 -3.52 1.50 -23.78
C LEU A 218 -2.76 2.36 -24.81
N GLU A 219 -1.94 3.31 -24.35
CA GLU A 219 -1.11 4.15 -25.21
C GLU A 219 -0.11 3.30 -26.00
N ALA A 220 0.47 2.27 -25.39
CA ALA A 220 1.32 1.29 -26.10
C ALA A 220 0.56 0.51 -27.18
N ARG A 221 -0.78 0.49 -27.14
CA ARG A 221 -1.67 -0.14 -28.13
C ARG A 221 -2.28 0.85 -29.11
N GLY A 222 -1.78 2.10 -29.13
CA GLY A 222 -2.22 3.11 -30.07
C GLY A 222 -3.44 3.91 -29.61
N PHE A 223 -3.80 3.85 -28.34
CA PHE A 223 -4.78 4.79 -27.79
C PHE A 223 -4.11 6.16 -27.58
N ARG A 224 -4.89 7.22 -27.64
CA ARG A 224 -4.44 8.58 -27.32
C ARG A 224 -5.23 9.18 -26.17
N ARG A 225 -4.58 10.02 -25.40
CA ARG A 225 -5.25 10.79 -24.34
C ARG A 225 -6.15 11.85 -24.97
N LEU A 226 -7.40 11.88 -24.51
CA LEU A 226 -8.32 12.97 -24.75
C LEU A 226 -8.10 14.08 -23.72
N ILE A 227 -7.98 13.71 -22.44
CA ILE A 227 -7.63 14.60 -21.33
C ILE A 227 -7.00 13.79 -20.18
N GLY A 228 -5.93 14.33 -19.59
CA GLY A 228 -5.33 13.80 -18.36
C GLY A 228 -6.03 14.33 -17.12
N MET A 229 -6.06 13.54 -16.05
CA MET A 229 -6.66 13.99 -14.80
C MET A 229 -5.84 15.07 -14.09
N ASP A 230 -4.54 15.14 -14.33
CA ASP A 230 -3.66 16.23 -13.91
C ASP A 230 -4.06 17.59 -14.55
N GLU A 231 -4.49 17.58 -15.80
CA GLU A 231 -5.06 18.76 -16.44
C GLU A 231 -6.40 19.13 -15.82
N VAL A 232 -7.25 18.15 -15.56
CA VAL A 232 -8.54 18.37 -14.90
C VAL A 232 -8.34 19.00 -13.51
N GLU A 233 -7.41 18.51 -12.69
CA GLU A 233 -7.09 19.11 -11.38
C GLU A 233 -6.69 20.59 -11.50
N ARG A 234 -5.79 20.91 -12.46
CA ARG A 234 -5.37 22.29 -12.71
C ARG A 234 -6.51 23.18 -13.16
N ARG A 235 -7.38 22.70 -14.03
CA ARG A 235 -8.57 23.42 -14.49
C ARG A 235 -9.57 23.69 -13.37
N LEU A 236 -9.68 22.76 -12.42
CA LEU A 236 -10.51 22.93 -11.22
C LEU A 236 -9.85 23.79 -10.14
N GLY A 237 -8.65 24.34 -10.40
CA GLY A 237 -8.01 25.34 -9.58
C GLY A 237 -6.85 24.84 -8.69
N ALA A 238 -6.42 23.59 -8.81
CA ALA A 238 -5.20 23.14 -8.15
C ALA A 238 -3.95 23.82 -8.74
N LYS A 239 -3.05 24.31 -7.90
CA LYS A 239 -1.82 25.00 -8.32
C LYS A 239 -0.70 24.03 -8.71
N GLY A 240 -0.80 22.79 -8.30
CA GLY A 240 0.17 21.75 -8.61
C GLY A 240 -0.44 20.35 -8.47
N PRO A 241 0.34 19.29 -8.72
CA PRO A 241 -0.13 17.92 -8.59
C PRO A 241 -0.60 17.64 -7.15
N VAL A 242 -1.75 17.00 -7.02
CA VAL A 242 -2.30 16.59 -5.72
C VAL A 242 -2.19 15.07 -5.61
N ALA A 243 -1.65 14.58 -4.50
CA ALA A 243 -1.65 13.14 -4.23
C ALA A 243 -3.08 12.67 -3.93
N MET A 244 -3.82 12.32 -4.98
CA MET A 244 -5.19 11.83 -4.85
C MET A 244 -5.26 10.45 -4.22
N VAL A 245 -4.21 9.64 -4.34
CA VAL A 245 -4.12 8.28 -3.80
C VAL A 245 -3.13 8.25 -2.65
N GLY A 246 -3.51 7.57 -1.55
CA GLY A 246 -2.68 7.46 -0.36
C GLY A 246 -2.94 6.21 0.46
N TYR A 247 -2.08 5.99 1.46
CA TYR A 247 -2.32 4.99 2.48
C TYR A 247 -3.46 5.46 3.37
N VAL A 248 -4.41 4.58 3.61
CA VAL A 248 -5.58 4.85 4.42
C VAL A 248 -5.68 3.82 5.54
N PHE A 249 -5.90 4.30 6.75
CA PHE A 249 -6.05 3.50 7.97
C PHE A 249 -6.91 4.25 8.98
N ASP A 250 -7.36 3.56 10.03
CA ASP A 250 -8.13 4.18 11.13
C ASP A 250 -7.23 4.90 12.13
N GLU A 251 -7.66 6.03 12.69
CA GLU A 251 -6.92 6.78 13.73
C GLU A 251 -6.67 5.96 14.99
N GLY A 252 -7.60 5.06 15.36
CA GLY A 252 -7.42 4.18 16.51
C GLY A 252 -6.28 3.19 16.27
N PHE A 253 -6.21 2.62 15.06
CA PHE A 253 -5.10 1.79 14.63
C PHE A 253 -3.79 2.60 14.66
N ALA A 254 -3.77 3.80 14.09
CA ALA A 254 -2.58 4.65 14.08
C ALA A 254 -2.05 4.99 15.49
N ARG A 255 -2.96 5.18 16.46
CA ARG A 255 -2.57 5.42 17.85
C ARG A 255 -2.05 4.16 18.56
N SER A 256 -2.72 3.03 18.37
CA SER A 256 -2.35 1.78 19.06
C SER A 256 -1.12 1.10 18.46
N HIS A 257 -0.79 1.36 17.19
CA HIS A 257 0.33 0.78 16.45
C HIS A 257 1.28 1.84 15.87
N ALA A 258 1.45 2.97 16.58
CA ALA A 258 2.16 4.15 16.07
C ALA A 258 3.59 3.83 15.60
N ASP A 259 4.33 3.01 16.35
CA ASP A 259 5.70 2.62 16.01
C ASP A 259 5.74 1.68 14.79
N ALA A 260 4.88 0.66 14.73
CA ALA A 260 4.78 -0.23 13.59
C ALA A 260 4.38 0.53 12.31
N LEU A 261 3.41 1.45 12.41
CA LEU A 261 2.99 2.31 11.32
C LEU A 261 4.13 3.23 10.83
N ALA A 262 4.89 3.84 11.76
CA ALA A 262 6.03 4.69 11.39
C ALA A 262 7.11 3.90 10.66
N ARG A 263 7.43 2.68 11.11
CA ARG A 263 8.36 1.77 10.43
C ARG A 263 7.84 1.35 9.05
N PHE A 264 6.55 1.05 8.94
CA PHE A 264 5.91 0.74 7.66
C PHE A 264 6.03 1.92 6.67
N LEU A 265 5.65 3.13 7.08
CA LEU A 265 5.72 4.31 6.21
C LEU A 265 7.15 4.64 5.78
N LYS A 266 8.14 4.35 6.65
CA LYS A 266 9.56 4.50 6.33
C LYS A 266 9.99 3.53 5.22
N ILE A 267 9.71 2.23 5.36
CA ILE A 267 10.09 1.24 4.34
C ILE A 267 9.26 1.39 3.06
N ALA A 268 8.05 1.94 3.15
CA ALA A 268 7.24 2.30 2.01
C ALA A 268 7.89 3.43 1.19
N ALA A 269 8.41 4.45 1.86
CA ALA A 269 9.18 5.52 1.21
C ALA A 269 10.45 4.97 0.55
N GLU A 270 11.18 4.06 1.22
CA GLU A 270 12.37 3.41 0.68
C GLU A 270 12.05 2.54 -0.54
N ALA A 271 10.99 1.74 -0.49
CA ALA A 271 10.55 0.92 -1.63
C ALA A 271 10.15 1.79 -2.85
N ARG A 272 9.50 2.94 -2.63
CA ARG A 272 9.19 3.91 -3.69
C ARG A 272 10.46 4.49 -4.31
N ASP A 273 11.45 4.83 -3.49
CA ASP A 273 12.74 5.35 -3.96
C ASP A 273 13.47 4.29 -4.81
N ILE A 274 13.49 3.04 -4.36
CA ILE A 274 14.04 1.92 -5.14
C ILE A 274 13.33 1.81 -6.50
N LEU A 275 12.00 1.82 -6.51
CA LEU A 275 11.22 1.76 -7.75
C LEU A 275 11.43 2.97 -8.66
N ALA A 276 11.74 4.14 -8.12
CA ALA A 276 12.07 5.31 -8.93
C ALA A 276 13.42 5.19 -9.64
N HIS A 277 14.40 4.48 -9.04
CA HIS A 277 15.80 4.55 -9.49
C HIS A 277 16.41 3.21 -9.96
N SER A 278 15.79 2.06 -9.67
CA SER A 278 16.38 0.74 -9.95
C SER A 278 15.76 0.05 -11.16
N ASP A 279 16.48 -0.05 -12.26
CA ASP A 279 16.07 -0.82 -13.44
C ASP A 279 15.92 -2.32 -13.13
N ALA A 280 16.85 -2.87 -12.33
CA ALA A 280 16.84 -4.29 -11.97
C ALA A 280 15.58 -4.70 -11.19
N ASP A 281 15.04 -3.80 -10.35
CA ASP A 281 13.80 -4.05 -9.62
C ASP A 281 12.59 -3.99 -10.55
N TRP A 282 12.62 -3.15 -11.58
CA TRP A 282 11.58 -3.14 -12.61
C TRP A 282 11.57 -4.41 -13.47
N GLU A 283 12.71 -5.04 -13.72
CA GLU A 283 12.76 -6.37 -14.33
C GLU A 283 12.09 -7.45 -13.45
N ASN A 284 12.18 -7.32 -12.11
CA ASN A 284 11.46 -8.18 -11.19
C ASN A 284 9.95 -7.93 -11.24
N ILE A 285 9.53 -6.67 -11.32
CA ILE A 285 8.13 -6.29 -11.49
C ILE A 285 7.59 -6.82 -12.82
N ASP A 286 8.35 -6.67 -13.91
CA ASP A 286 7.95 -7.16 -15.23
C ASP A 286 7.65 -8.67 -15.24
N ARG A 287 8.49 -9.47 -14.57
CA ARG A 287 8.21 -10.91 -14.41
C ARG A 287 6.88 -11.21 -13.72
N LYS A 288 6.39 -10.29 -12.87
CA LYS A 288 5.11 -10.43 -12.16
C LYS A 288 3.93 -9.97 -13.02
N ILE A 289 4.08 -8.89 -13.78
CA ILE A 289 2.99 -8.26 -14.53
C ILE A 289 2.97 -8.63 -16.02
N GLY A 290 4.06 -9.18 -16.54
CA GLY A 290 4.11 -9.79 -17.89
C GLY A 290 4.06 -8.78 -19.03
N ILE A 291 4.76 -7.63 -18.91
CA ILE A 291 4.83 -6.64 -19.99
C ILE A 291 5.70 -7.17 -21.14
N GLY A 292 6.92 -7.64 -20.82
CA GLY A 292 7.88 -8.17 -21.77
C GLY A 292 8.51 -7.15 -22.74
N ASP A 293 7.92 -5.97 -22.89
CA ASP A 293 8.39 -4.88 -23.74
C ASP A 293 9.16 -3.86 -22.91
N LYS A 294 10.46 -3.66 -23.24
CA LYS A 294 11.35 -2.78 -22.48
C LYS A 294 10.97 -1.30 -22.58
N ILE A 295 10.41 -0.87 -23.71
CA ILE A 295 9.98 0.52 -23.92
C ILE A 295 8.75 0.78 -23.05
N GLN A 296 7.79 -0.12 -23.08
CA GLN A 296 6.61 -0.03 -22.23
C GLN A 296 6.97 -0.07 -20.74
N LEU A 297 7.90 -0.93 -20.35
CA LEU A 297 8.39 -1.02 -18.97
C LEU A 297 9.04 0.30 -18.50
N ALA A 298 9.83 0.94 -19.37
CA ALA A 298 10.43 2.24 -19.10
C ALA A 298 9.36 3.34 -18.92
N LEU A 299 8.28 3.31 -19.69
CA LEU A 299 7.14 4.23 -19.55
C LEU A 299 6.40 4.01 -18.22
N TYR A 300 6.22 2.76 -17.80
CA TYR A 300 5.66 2.45 -16.47
C TYR A 300 6.51 3.02 -15.34
N ARG A 301 7.83 2.80 -15.43
CA ARG A 301 8.77 3.33 -14.45
C ARG A 301 8.74 4.85 -14.39
N GLN A 302 8.80 5.51 -15.54
CA GLN A 302 8.74 6.97 -15.64
C GLN A 302 7.43 7.49 -15.01
N SER A 303 6.29 6.96 -15.41
CA SER A 303 4.99 7.37 -14.89
C SER A 303 4.85 7.11 -13.38
N TYR A 304 5.44 6.02 -12.88
CA TYR A 304 5.50 5.74 -11.43
C TYR A 304 6.34 6.79 -10.71
N SER A 305 7.54 7.07 -11.21
CA SER A 305 8.47 8.05 -10.63
C SER A 305 7.88 9.47 -10.63
N ASP A 306 7.25 9.86 -11.74
CA ASP A 306 6.58 11.18 -11.87
C ASP A 306 5.41 11.32 -10.90
N GLY A 307 4.78 10.20 -10.55
CA GLY A 307 3.67 10.15 -9.61
C GLY A 307 4.07 10.20 -8.13
N ILE A 308 5.36 10.14 -7.78
CA ILE A 308 5.78 10.24 -6.39
C ILE A 308 5.56 11.66 -5.87
N PRO A 309 4.79 11.86 -4.77
CA PRO A 309 4.57 13.19 -4.20
C PRO A 309 5.88 13.85 -3.77
N ARG A 310 6.12 15.08 -4.22
CA ARG A 310 7.35 15.85 -3.93
C ARG A 310 7.09 17.23 -3.33
N ARG A 311 5.82 17.63 -3.31
CA ARG A 311 5.41 18.92 -2.74
C ARG A 311 5.27 18.83 -1.24
N PRO A 312 5.43 19.96 -0.51
CA PRO A 312 5.02 20.02 0.89
C PRO A 312 3.54 19.61 1.05
N VAL A 313 3.25 18.81 2.09
CA VAL A 313 1.89 18.31 2.32
C VAL A 313 0.90 19.44 2.53
N GLU A 314 1.33 20.55 3.13
CA GLU A 314 0.51 21.73 3.37
C GLU A 314 0.02 22.38 2.06
N GLU A 315 0.85 22.39 1.03
CA GLU A 315 0.48 22.88 -0.30
C GLU A 315 -0.50 21.93 -1.00
N GLU A 316 -0.27 20.62 -0.89
CA GLU A 316 -1.19 19.62 -1.42
C GLU A 316 -2.55 19.69 -0.72
N VAL A 317 -2.58 19.85 0.60
CA VAL A 317 -3.82 20.02 1.38
C VAL A 317 -4.56 21.29 0.96
N ALA A 318 -3.85 22.37 0.66
CA ALA A 318 -4.47 23.62 0.19
C ALA A 318 -5.17 23.39 -1.17
N ASP A 319 -4.51 22.70 -2.10
CA ASP A 319 -5.09 22.37 -3.41
C ASP A 319 -6.23 21.32 -3.27
N ALA A 320 -6.07 20.33 -2.39
CA ALA A 320 -7.13 19.37 -2.08
C ALA A 320 -8.40 20.06 -1.57
N ARG A 321 -8.28 21.09 -0.75
CA ARG A 321 -9.42 21.92 -0.29
C ARG A 321 -10.11 22.65 -1.46
N VAL A 322 -9.34 23.13 -2.44
CA VAL A 322 -9.90 23.76 -3.64
C VAL A 322 -10.72 22.74 -4.43
N LEU A 323 -10.13 21.58 -4.72
CA LEU A 323 -10.80 20.49 -5.43
C LEU A 323 -12.05 19.99 -4.68
N TYR A 324 -11.96 19.87 -3.36
CA TYR A 324 -13.10 19.44 -2.53
C TYR A 324 -14.28 20.40 -2.64
N ARG A 325 -14.02 21.72 -2.58
CA ARG A 325 -15.07 22.74 -2.74
C ARG A 325 -15.71 22.71 -4.13
N ALA A 326 -14.91 22.51 -5.17
CA ALA A 326 -15.41 22.34 -6.52
C ALA A 326 -16.38 21.14 -6.61
N LEU A 327 -16.01 20.01 -6.03
CA LEU A 327 -16.84 18.81 -5.97
C LEU A 327 -18.11 19.01 -5.13
N ALA A 328 -17.98 19.63 -3.95
CA ALA A 328 -19.12 19.92 -3.08
C ALA A 328 -20.14 20.86 -3.74
N LYS A 329 -19.67 21.87 -4.47
CA LYS A 329 -20.51 22.79 -5.24
C LYS A 329 -21.26 22.09 -6.36
N MET A 330 -20.62 21.12 -7.01
CA MET A 330 -21.19 20.43 -8.17
C MET A 330 -22.20 19.34 -7.79
N GLY A 331 -21.85 18.47 -6.84
CA GLY A 331 -22.58 17.24 -6.59
C GLY A 331 -23.23 17.14 -5.21
N GLY A 332 -23.01 18.15 -4.36
CA GLY A 332 -23.62 18.20 -3.03
C GLY A 332 -23.28 17.00 -2.14
N PRO A 333 -24.19 16.65 -1.21
CA PRO A 333 -23.95 15.60 -0.20
C PRO A 333 -23.68 14.21 -0.77
N ASP A 334 -24.14 13.91 -1.96
CA ASP A 334 -23.95 12.59 -2.58
C ASP A 334 -22.47 12.33 -2.93
N LEU A 335 -21.71 13.38 -3.23
CA LEU A 335 -20.29 13.28 -3.56
C LEU A 335 -19.38 13.42 -2.34
N THR A 336 -19.61 14.43 -1.52
CA THR A 336 -18.70 14.82 -0.44
C THR A 336 -19.19 14.45 0.95
N GLY A 337 -20.42 13.92 1.08
CA GLY A 337 -21.13 13.87 2.34
C GLY A 337 -21.73 15.25 2.69
N PRO A 338 -22.19 15.47 3.94
CA PRO A 338 -22.89 16.70 4.33
C PRO A 338 -21.98 17.93 4.41
N ALA A 339 -20.66 17.77 4.50
CA ALA A 339 -19.74 18.89 4.64
C ALA A 339 -19.39 19.52 3.27
N LYS A 340 -19.22 20.85 3.28
CA LYS A 340 -18.81 21.65 2.10
C LYS A 340 -17.32 21.91 2.07
N GLU A 341 -16.63 21.68 3.17
CA GLU A 341 -15.19 21.87 3.34
C GLU A 341 -14.52 20.54 3.68
N LEU A 342 -13.27 20.40 3.26
CA LEU A 342 -12.45 19.24 3.59
C LEU A 342 -12.15 19.24 5.09
N ASP A 343 -12.45 18.14 5.78
CA ASP A 343 -12.10 17.93 7.18
C ASP A 343 -10.57 18.02 7.35
N GLU A 344 -10.11 18.83 8.30
CA GLU A 344 -8.69 19.07 8.57
C GLU A 344 -7.94 17.82 9.05
N GLU A 345 -8.65 16.86 9.63
CA GLU A 345 -8.11 15.59 10.09
C GLU A 345 -8.11 14.50 8.99
N THR A 346 -8.50 14.84 7.75
CA THR A 346 -8.43 13.91 6.62
C THR A 346 -6.99 13.46 6.38
N TYR A 347 -6.03 14.37 6.49
CA TYR A 347 -4.61 14.06 6.35
C TYR A 347 -3.98 13.71 7.70
N TYR A 348 -3.27 12.59 7.74
CA TYR A 348 -2.59 12.14 8.95
C TYR A 348 -1.47 13.11 9.36
N LYS A 349 -1.54 13.59 10.61
CA LYS A 349 -0.60 14.59 11.16
C LYS A 349 0.60 13.97 11.91
N GLY A 350 0.70 12.64 11.96
CA GLY A 350 1.85 11.96 12.57
C GLY A 350 3.14 12.17 11.76
N THR A 351 4.29 11.89 12.40
CA THR A 351 5.60 12.00 11.73
C THR A 351 5.69 10.97 10.60
N VAL A 352 5.55 11.42 9.37
CA VAL A 352 5.77 10.61 8.17
C VAL A 352 7.10 11.04 7.58
N ALA A 353 8.05 10.11 7.47
CA ALA A 353 9.21 10.31 6.62
C ALA A 353 8.73 10.25 5.15
N LEU A 354 8.23 11.37 4.65
CA LEU A 354 8.06 11.54 3.20
C LEU A 354 9.45 11.52 2.58
N ALA A 355 9.54 11.07 1.31
CA ALA A 355 10.77 10.81 0.58
C ALA A 355 11.93 11.76 0.90
N PRO A 356 13.20 11.29 0.85
CA PRO A 356 14.35 12.16 1.06
C PRO A 356 14.25 13.35 0.12
N ARG A 357 14.44 14.56 0.65
CA ARG A 357 14.54 15.78 -0.15
C ARG A 357 15.65 15.54 -1.18
N ALA A 358 15.32 15.63 -2.46
CA ALA A 358 16.32 15.65 -3.50
C ALA A 358 17.29 16.82 -3.21
N HIS A 359 18.57 16.48 -3.01
CA HIS A 359 19.68 17.44 -2.94
C HIS A 359 20.02 17.94 -4.31
#